data_2abbf12283636887dcdc0cf2f7d34951
#
_entry.id   2abbf12283636887dcdc0cf2f7d34951
#
_cell.length_a   1.000
_cell.length_b   1.000
_cell.length_c   1.000
_cell.angle_alpha   90.00
_cell.angle_beta   90.00
_cell.angle_gamma   90.00
#
_symmetry.space_group_name_H-M   'P 1'
#
loop_
_entity.id
_entity.type
_entity.pdbx_description
1 polymer ?
#
loop_
_entity_poly.entity_id
_entity_poly.type
_entity_poly.pdbx_seq_one_letter_code
_entity_poly.pdbx_strand_id
1 'polypeptide(L)'
;WEITPKLSVNAGIRYSMFNLLGPRTYYTYQDGMLPSSTTVVDSVSVGGGKVVKTYQGPEFRLSARYAFNDDFSVKAGFNTMRQYIHKVSNTTIMSPTDTWKLSDTNIKPQNGWQLAAGAYYNTPGQVLELSVEGYYKKLNDYLDYRSSARLIMNHHLETDVINTEGYAYGVEFQVKKPSGKLNGWASYTYSRTFLRQNDPRIARPVNGGDWYPTEYDKPHDFKLVGNYKFTRRYSVSFNMDYSTGRPTTIPAGQYYDQGL
;
A
#
# COMPACT_ATOMS: atom_id res chain seq x y z
N TRP A 1 -4.06 -22.73 15.35
CA TRP A 1 -3.77 -23.94 16.12
C TRP A 1 -2.88 -23.58 17.30
N GLU A 2 -3.27 -24.03 18.49
CA GLU A 2 -2.41 -24.01 19.68
C GLU A 2 -1.57 -25.29 19.67
N ILE A 3 -0.30 -25.15 19.35
CA ILE A 3 0.64 -26.28 19.31
C ILE A 3 1.08 -26.63 20.73
N THR A 4 1.27 -25.60 21.56
CA THR A 4 1.52 -25.70 22.99
C THR A 4 0.81 -24.56 23.73
N PRO A 5 0.67 -24.57 25.06
CA PRO A 5 0.12 -23.42 25.79
C PRO A 5 0.84 -22.10 25.55
N LYS A 6 2.08 -22.15 25.06
CA LYS A 6 2.91 -20.96 24.76
C LYS A 6 3.02 -20.64 23.30
N LEU A 7 2.76 -21.59 22.38
CA LEU A 7 2.95 -21.43 20.94
C LEU A 7 1.62 -21.60 20.21
N SER A 8 1.16 -20.55 19.57
CA SER A 8 0.05 -20.59 18.62
C SER A 8 0.53 -20.26 17.21
N VAL A 9 0.03 -20.99 16.23
CA VAL A 9 0.34 -20.82 14.82
C VAL A 9 -0.96 -20.71 14.04
N ASN A 10 -1.01 -19.75 13.12
CA ASN A 10 -2.10 -19.59 12.18
C ASN A 10 -1.53 -19.66 10.77
N ALA A 11 -2.05 -20.59 9.97
CA ALA A 11 -1.68 -20.77 8.57
C ALA A 11 -2.95 -20.78 7.70
N GLY A 12 -2.91 -20.09 6.58
CA GLY A 12 -4.03 -20.01 5.65
C GLY A 12 -3.55 -19.87 4.22
N ILE A 13 -4.32 -20.45 3.32
CA ILE A 13 -4.15 -20.30 1.86
C ILE A 13 -5.47 -19.78 1.32
N ARG A 14 -5.38 -18.74 0.50
CA ARG A 14 -6.50 -18.23 -0.30
C ARG A 14 -6.10 -18.35 -1.78
N TYR A 15 -7.01 -18.84 -2.60
CA TYR A 15 -6.84 -18.79 -4.04
C TYR A 15 -7.72 -17.67 -4.56
N SER A 16 -7.11 -16.67 -5.21
CA SER A 16 -7.84 -15.56 -5.83
C SER A 16 -7.84 -15.72 -7.34
N MET A 17 -8.99 -15.45 -7.97
CA MET A 17 -9.18 -15.44 -9.41
C MET A 17 -9.96 -14.19 -9.80
N PHE A 18 -9.48 -13.52 -10.83
CA PHE A 18 -10.09 -12.33 -11.41
C PHE A 18 -10.24 -12.53 -12.91
N ASN A 19 -11.46 -12.40 -13.42
CA ASN A 19 -11.78 -12.46 -14.84
C ASN A 19 -12.28 -11.09 -15.30
N LEU A 20 -11.55 -10.47 -16.21
CA LEU A 20 -12.02 -9.28 -16.90
C LEU A 20 -12.95 -9.71 -18.03
N LEU A 21 -14.20 -9.21 -18.00
CA LEU A 21 -15.23 -9.59 -18.96
C LEU A 21 -15.50 -8.45 -19.96
N GLY A 22 -15.95 -8.83 -21.17
CA GLY A 22 -16.50 -7.92 -22.16
C GLY A 22 -17.97 -7.58 -21.88
N PRO A 23 -18.60 -6.62 -22.61
CA PRO A 23 -18.09 -6.04 -23.87
C PRO A 23 -16.96 -5.02 -23.64
N ARG A 24 -15.88 -5.15 -24.37
CA ARG A 24 -14.73 -4.24 -24.27
C ARG A 24 -13.85 -4.32 -25.49
N THR A 25 -13.31 -3.19 -25.91
CA THR A 25 -12.21 -3.11 -26.87
C THR A 25 -10.91 -2.81 -26.11
N TYR A 26 -9.85 -3.52 -26.41
CA TYR A 26 -8.51 -3.25 -25.91
C TYR A 26 -7.52 -3.20 -27.06
N TYR A 27 -6.42 -2.48 -26.83
CA TYR A 27 -5.38 -2.29 -27.84
C TYR A 27 -4.19 -3.16 -27.54
N THR A 28 -3.57 -3.67 -28.59
CA THR A 28 -2.27 -4.32 -28.55
C THR A 28 -1.22 -3.36 -29.06
N TYR A 29 -0.05 -3.41 -28.47
CA TYR A 29 1.03 -2.49 -28.75
C TYR A 29 2.25 -3.25 -29.27
N GLN A 30 3.14 -2.55 -29.96
CA GLN A 30 4.36 -3.12 -30.51
C GLN A 30 5.23 -3.72 -29.41
N ASP A 31 5.71 -4.95 -29.63
CA ASP A 31 6.55 -5.66 -28.69
C ASP A 31 7.83 -4.86 -28.38
N GLY A 32 8.21 -4.85 -27.10
CA GLY A 32 9.38 -4.13 -26.62
C GLY A 32 9.21 -2.61 -26.49
N MET A 33 8.04 -2.07 -26.85
CA MET A 33 7.72 -0.65 -26.67
C MET A 33 6.68 -0.44 -25.58
N LEU A 34 6.67 0.77 -25.01
CA LEU A 34 5.62 1.19 -24.08
C LEU A 34 4.33 1.51 -24.85
N PRO A 35 3.15 1.26 -24.26
CA PRO A 35 1.89 1.69 -24.84
C PRO A 35 1.88 3.19 -25.14
N SER A 36 1.55 3.55 -26.38
CA SER A 36 1.37 4.94 -26.84
C SER A 36 0.48 4.93 -28.08
N SER A 37 -0.03 6.10 -28.46
CA SER A 37 -0.83 6.25 -29.69
C SER A 37 -0.06 5.84 -30.97
N THR A 38 1.25 5.96 -30.94
CA THR A 38 2.12 5.62 -32.10
C THR A 38 2.57 4.16 -32.11
N THR A 39 2.40 3.42 -31.03
CA THR A 39 2.83 2.01 -30.91
C THR A 39 1.65 1.02 -30.98
N VAL A 40 0.44 1.50 -31.22
CA VAL A 40 -0.74 0.62 -31.43
C VAL A 40 -0.54 -0.22 -32.68
N VAL A 41 -0.69 -1.54 -32.55
CA VAL A 41 -0.62 -2.50 -33.66
C VAL A 41 -2.02 -2.93 -34.10
N ASP A 42 -2.90 -3.23 -33.12
CA ASP A 42 -4.24 -3.74 -33.41
C ASP A 42 -5.22 -3.40 -32.28
N SER A 43 -6.50 -3.48 -32.56
CA SER A 43 -7.60 -3.32 -31.62
C SER A 43 -8.49 -4.57 -31.60
N VAL A 44 -8.65 -5.17 -30.43
CA VAL A 44 -9.43 -6.39 -30.25
C VAL A 44 -10.71 -6.08 -29.52
N SER A 45 -11.86 -6.33 -30.14
CA SER A 45 -13.18 -6.18 -29.53
C SER A 45 -13.71 -7.53 -29.05
N VAL A 46 -14.06 -7.59 -27.77
CA VAL A 46 -14.59 -8.79 -27.11
C VAL A 46 -16.06 -8.56 -26.75
N GLY A 47 -16.93 -9.47 -27.17
CA GLY A 47 -18.37 -9.40 -26.91
C GLY A 47 -18.75 -9.61 -25.45
N GLY A 48 -19.98 -9.24 -25.09
CA GLY A 48 -20.51 -9.32 -23.73
C GLY A 48 -20.40 -10.71 -23.12
N GLY A 49 -20.01 -10.79 -21.86
CA GLY A 49 -19.88 -12.01 -21.09
C GLY A 49 -18.66 -12.89 -21.43
N LYS A 50 -17.90 -12.58 -22.48
CA LYS A 50 -16.67 -13.30 -22.80
C LYS A 50 -15.50 -12.82 -21.95
N VAL A 51 -14.62 -13.75 -21.58
CA VAL A 51 -13.40 -13.45 -20.82
C VAL A 51 -12.37 -12.77 -21.72
N VAL A 52 -11.91 -11.61 -21.33
CA VAL A 52 -10.83 -10.84 -21.98
C VAL A 52 -9.48 -11.25 -21.42
N LYS A 53 -9.35 -11.31 -20.10
CA LYS A 53 -8.11 -11.64 -19.39
C LYS A 53 -8.42 -12.30 -18.06
N THR A 54 -7.66 -13.32 -17.70
CA THR A 54 -7.71 -13.96 -16.38
C THR A 54 -6.40 -13.74 -15.63
N TYR A 55 -6.51 -13.36 -14.38
CA TYR A 55 -5.41 -13.35 -13.42
C TYR A 55 -5.80 -14.20 -12.22
N GLN A 56 -4.89 -15.06 -11.76
CA GLN A 56 -5.20 -15.98 -10.66
C GLN A 56 -3.92 -16.39 -9.92
N GLY A 57 -4.10 -16.91 -8.72
CA GLY A 57 -3.02 -17.57 -7.99
C GLY A 57 -3.23 -17.64 -6.48
N PRO A 58 -2.37 -18.41 -5.79
CA PRO A 58 -2.44 -18.56 -4.35
C PRO A 58 -1.95 -17.33 -3.60
N GLU A 59 -2.53 -17.10 -2.44
CA GLU A 59 -2.09 -16.14 -1.44
C GLU A 59 -1.91 -16.85 -0.11
N PHE A 60 -0.76 -16.65 0.52
CA PHE A 60 -0.37 -17.34 1.74
C PHE A 60 -0.46 -16.38 2.93
N ARG A 61 -0.88 -16.90 4.07
CA ARG A 61 -0.86 -16.21 5.36
C ARG A 61 -0.32 -17.16 6.41
N LEU A 62 0.75 -16.74 7.06
CA LEU A 62 1.37 -17.50 8.13
C LEU A 62 1.66 -16.53 9.28
N SER A 63 1.28 -16.90 10.49
CA SER A 63 1.68 -16.17 11.67
C SER A 63 1.89 -17.11 12.84
N ALA A 64 2.86 -16.78 13.69
CA ALA A 64 3.16 -17.49 14.91
C ALA A 64 3.25 -16.49 16.06
N ARG A 65 2.74 -16.89 17.21
CA ARG A 65 2.88 -16.17 18.47
C ARG A 65 3.49 -17.11 19.50
N TYR A 66 4.52 -16.64 20.19
CA TYR A 66 5.13 -17.32 21.31
C TYR A 66 5.00 -16.47 22.58
N ALA A 67 4.36 -17.03 23.61
CA ALA A 67 4.23 -16.42 24.92
C ALA A 67 5.35 -16.97 25.83
N PHE A 68 6.29 -16.14 26.21
CA PHE A 68 7.35 -16.50 27.14
C PHE A 68 6.79 -16.71 28.56
N ASN A 69 5.89 -15.77 28.92
CA ASN A 69 5.13 -15.80 30.17
C ASN A 69 3.79 -15.06 29.94
N ASP A 70 3.01 -14.85 31.00
CA ASP A 70 1.70 -14.20 30.94
C ASP A 70 1.79 -12.71 30.52
N ASP A 71 2.93 -12.09 30.74
CA ASP A 71 3.15 -10.67 30.51
C ASP A 71 3.87 -10.38 29.19
N PHE A 72 4.69 -11.31 28.68
CA PHE A 72 5.54 -11.07 27.50
C PHE A 72 5.32 -12.10 26.41
N SER A 73 5.06 -11.61 25.19
CA SER A 73 4.94 -12.43 23.99
C SER A 73 5.55 -11.77 22.77
N VAL A 74 5.96 -12.59 21.82
CA VAL A 74 6.41 -12.17 20.49
C VAL A 74 5.50 -12.77 19.42
N LYS A 75 5.35 -12.06 18.32
CA LYS A 75 4.57 -12.49 17.16
C LYS A 75 5.38 -12.22 15.90
N ALA A 76 5.33 -13.14 14.95
CA ALA A 76 5.85 -12.93 13.61
C ALA A 76 4.79 -13.36 12.59
N GLY A 77 4.78 -12.74 11.43
CA GLY A 77 3.81 -13.03 10.39
C GLY A 77 4.38 -12.77 8.99
N PHE A 78 3.98 -13.61 8.07
CA PHE A 78 4.25 -13.49 6.65
C PHE A 78 2.94 -13.60 5.87
N ASN A 79 2.74 -12.71 4.91
CA ASN A 79 1.60 -12.81 4.01
C ASN A 79 1.94 -12.35 2.60
N THR A 80 1.26 -12.94 1.63
CA THR A 80 1.25 -12.50 0.25
C THR A 80 -0.11 -11.91 -0.11
N MET A 81 -0.15 -10.98 -1.06
CA MET A 81 -1.38 -10.30 -1.45
C MET A 81 -1.39 -9.99 -2.94
N ARG A 82 -2.59 -9.89 -3.50
CA ARG A 82 -2.85 -9.44 -4.88
C ARG A 82 -3.99 -8.43 -4.90
N GLN A 83 -3.88 -7.47 -5.81
CA GLN A 83 -4.90 -6.45 -6.00
C GLN A 83 -5.18 -6.28 -7.49
N TYR A 84 -6.46 -6.39 -7.87
CA TYR A 84 -6.92 -6.38 -9.26
C TYR A 84 -7.64 -5.10 -9.65
N ILE A 85 -7.82 -4.19 -8.70
CA ILE A 85 -8.43 -2.88 -8.91
C ILE A 85 -7.49 -1.81 -8.37
N HIS A 86 -7.28 -0.76 -9.14
CA HIS A 86 -6.35 0.32 -8.83
C HIS A 86 -7.12 1.64 -8.76
N LYS A 87 -6.89 2.40 -7.69
CA LYS A 87 -7.31 3.79 -7.63
C LYS A 87 -6.33 4.60 -8.48
N VAL A 88 -6.87 5.34 -9.43
CA VAL A 88 -6.13 6.24 -10.31
C VAL A 88 -6.45 7.66 -9.86
N SER A 89 -5.47 8.32 -9.29
CA SER A 89 -5.58 9.67 -8.75
C SER A 89 -4.24 10.37 -8.87
N ASN A 90 -4.25 11.64 -9.20
CA ASN A 90 -3.08 12.49 -9.20
C ASN A 90 -2.97 13.34 -7.92
N THR A 91 -3.79 13.05 -6.93
CA THR A 91 -3.83 13.76 -5.65
C THR A 91 -3.74 12.79 -4.48
N THR A 92 -3.11 13.21 -3.39
CA THR A 92 -3.04 12.45 -2.14
C THR A 92 -4.34 12.52 -1.34
N ILE A 93 -5.24 13.43 -1.70
CA ILE A 93 -6.56 13.62 -1.08
C ILE A 93 -7.60 13.04 -2.04
N MET A 94 -8.63 12.40 -1.49
CA MET A 94 -9.76 11.91 -2.28
C MET A 94 -10.39 13.06 -3.06
N SER A 95 -10.48 12.89 -4.39
CA SER A 95 -11.04 13.87 -5.31
C SER A 95 -12.23 13.27 -6.04
N PRO A 96 -13.25 14.08 -6.40
CA PRO A 96 -14.33 13.62 -7.28
C PRO A 96 -13.86 13.15 -8.66
N THR A 97 -12.64 13.50 -9.05
CA THR A 97 -12.01 13.09 -10.32
C THR A 97 -11.23 11.78 -10.21
N ASP A 98 -11.15 11.19 -9.01
CA ASP A 98 -10.53 9.89 -8.82
C ASP A 98 -11.31 8.82 -9.59
N THR A 99 -10.60 7.98 -10.30
CA THR A 99 -11.18 6.87 -11.05
C THR A 99 -10.62 5.53 -10.58
N TRP A 100 -11.40 4.47 -10.81
CA TRP A 100 -10.98 3.11 -10.53
C TRP A 100 -10.71 2.38 -11.83
N LYS A 101 -9.54 1.78 -11.94
CA LYS A 101 -9.12 0.99 -13.10
C LYS A 101 -8.92 -0.46 -12.68
N LEU A 102 -9.57 -1.36 -13.39
CA LEU A 102 -9.35 -2.81 -13.26
C LEU A 102 -8.07 -3.20 -13.97
N SER A 103 -7.40 -4.23 -13.45
CA SER A 103 -6.32 -4.90 -14.19
C SER A 103 -6.87 -5.45 -15.51
N ASP A 104 -6.11 -5.28 -16.57
CA ASP A 104 -6.47 -5.70 -17.92
C ASP A 104 -5.26 -6.29 -18.67
N THR A 105 -5.30 -6.35 -19.99
CA THR A 105 -4.21 -6.90 -20.81
C THR A 105 -2.92 -6.08 -20.71
N ASN A 106 -3.01 -4.78 -20.43
CA ASN A 106 -1.91 -3.83 -20.41
C ASN A 106 -1.51 -3.41 -18.99
N ILE A 107 -2.44 -3.53 -18.03
CA ILE A 107 -2.24 -3.16 -16.63
C ILE A 107 -2.28 -4.42 -15.77
N LYS A 108 -1.12 -4.84 -15.28
CA LYS A 108 -0.98 -6.02 -14.44
C LYS A 108 -1.55 -5.79 -13.04
N PRO A 109 -2.05 -6.84 -12.37
CA PRO A 109 -2.43 -6.75 -10.97
C PRO A 109 -1.21 -6.50 -10.09
N GLN A 110 -1.35 -5.59 -9.14
CA GLN A 110 -0.35 -5.40 -8.11
C GLN A 110 -0.27 -6.64 -7.24
N ASN A 111 0.95 -7.07 -6.94
CA ASN A 111 1.20 -8.17 -6.02
C ASN A 111 2.34 -7.82 -5.07
N GLY A 112 2.40 -8.51 -3.95
CA GLY A 112 3.45 -8.26 -2.98
C GLY A 112 3.43 -9.25 -1.83
N TRP A 113 4.43 -9.13 -0.98
CA TRP A 113 4.52 -9.86 0.26
C TRP A 113 4.95 -8.94 1.40
N GLN A 114 4.61 -9.33 2.61
CA GLN A 114 4.95 -8.62 3.82
C GLN A 114 5.44 -9.58 4.89
N LEU A 115 6.52 -9.21 5.55
CA LEU A 115 7.01 -9.80 6.79
C LEU A 115 6.81 -8.78 7.91
N ALA A 116 6.28 -9.22 9.05
CA ALA A 116 6.13 -8.40 10.24
C ALA A 116 6.54 -9.18 11.47
N ALA A 117 7.11 -8.50 12.46
CA ALA A 117 7.42 -9.07 13.76
C ALA A 117 7.17 -8.02 14.85
N GLY A 118 6.71 -8.49 16.01
CA GLY A 118 6.41 -7.61 17.13
C GLY A 118 6.64 -8.29 18.49
N ALA A 119 6.90 -7.46 19.48
CA ALA A 119 7.00 -7.83 20.89
C ALA A 119 5.94 -7.05 21.69
N TYR A 120 5.32 -7.72 22.63
CA TYR A 120 4.21 -7.22 23.44
C TYR A 120 4.51 -7.51 24.91
N TYR A 121 4.39 -6.49 25.72
CA TYR A 121 4.62 -6.58 27.15
C TYR A 121 3.51 -5.91 27.93
N ASN A 122 2.90 -6.64 28.86
CA ASN A 122 1.96 -6.13 29.81
C ASN A 122 2.67 -5.96 31.16
N THR A 123 2.63 -4.79 31.74
CA THR A 123 3.22 -4.60 33.06
C THR A 123 2.40 -5.33 34.13
N PRO A 124 3.02 -5.74 35.26
CA PRO A 124 2.31 -6.38 36.35
C PRO A 124 1.05 -5.61 36.76
N GLY A 125 -0.05 -6.33 36.96
CA GLY A 125 -1.36 -5.74 37.23
C GLY A 125 -2.02 -5.09 36.02
N GLN A 126 -1.50 -5.29 34.81
CA GLN A 126 -2.02 -4.76 33.52
C GLN A 126 -2.20 -3.22 33.55
N VAL A 127 -1.27 -2.54 34.21
CA VAL A 127 -1.29 -1.08 34.32
C VAL A 127 -0.96 -0.42 32.99
N LEU A 128 0.02 -0.98 32.25
CA LEU A 128 0.43 -0.54 30.91
C LEU A 128 0.54 -1.77 29.99
N GLU A 129 0.09 -1.56 28.76
CA GLU A 129 0.33 -2.45 27.62
C GLU A 129 1.32 -1.75 26.70
N LEU A 130 2.44 -2.42 26.42
CA LEU A 130 3.51 -1.92 25.55
C LEU A 130 3.65 -2.82 24.34
N SER A 131 3.81 -2.24 23.17
CA SER A 131 4.14 -3.02 21.97
C SER A 131 5.17 -2.30 21.11
N VAL A 132 5.99 -3.10 20.46
CA VAL A 132 6.84 -2.66 19.35
C VAL A 132 6.65 -3.64 18.20
N GLU A 133 6.35 -3.10 17.02
CA GLU A 133 6.13 -3.88 15.81
C GLU A 133 6.97 -3.32 14.67
N GLY A 134 7.64 -4.19 13.93
CA GLY A 134 8.36 -3.83 12.72
C GLY A 134 7.84 -4.60 11.52
N TYR A 135 7.88 -3.99 10.35
CA TYR A 135 7.48 -4.65 9.11
C TYR A 135 8.38 -4.27 7.94
N TYR A 136 8.44 -5.19 6.98
CA TYR A 136 8.98 -4.96 5.65
C TYR A 136 8.01 -5.50 4.62
N LYS A 137 7.72 -4.71 3.58
CA LYS A 137 6.79 -5.03 2.50
C LYS A 137 7.47 -4.81 1.16
N LYS A 138 7.37 -5.80 0.27
CA LYS A 138 7.76 -5.68 -1.15
C LYS A 138 6.51 -5.60 -2.00
N LEU A 139 6.53 -4.68 -2.97
CA LEU A 139 5.46 -4.46 -3.93
C LEU A 139 6.00 -4.68 -5.34
N ASN A 140 5.28 -5.43 -6.14
CA ASN A 140 5.58 -5.63 -7.55
C ASN A 140 4.35 -5.20 -8.37
N ASP A 141 4.61 -4.72 -9.57
CA ASP A 141 3.58 -4.23 -10.48
C ASP A 141 2.68 -3.15 -9.81
N TYR A 142 3.27 -2.32 -8.95
CA TYR A 142 2.56 -1.16 -8.41
C TYR A 142 2.28 -0.17 -9.53
N LEU A 143 1.04 0.31 -9.63
CA LEU A 143 0.65 1.23 -10.68
C LEU A 143 1.11 2.65 -10.32
N ASP A 144 1.98 3.23 -11.14
CA ASP A 144 2.48 4.59 -11.03
C ASP A 144 2.26 5.34 -12.36
N TYR A 145 2.60 6.61 -12.39
CA TYR A 145 2.31 7.48 -13.53
C TYR A 145 3.59 7.83 -14.29
N ARG A 146 3.44 8.01 -15.59
CA ARG A 146 4.48 8.63 -16.42
C ARG A 146 4.54 10.12 -16.14
N SER A 147 5.68 10.72 -16.42
CA SER A 147 5.79 12.19 -16.47
C SER A 147 4.75 12.77 -17.43
N SER A 148 4.01 13.76 -16.98
CA SER A 148 2.93 14.42 -17.75
C SER A 148 1.69 13.54 -18.02
N ALA A 149 1.46 12.50 -17.21
CA ALA A 149 0.29 11.63 -17.34
C ALA A 149 -1.04 12.41 -17.29
N ARG A 150 -1.94 12.07 -18.20
CA ARG A 150 -3.31 12.60 -18.22
C ARG A 150 -4.24 11.53 -17.67
N LEU A 151 -4.82 11.78 -16.49
CA LEU A 151 -5.67 10.79 -15.80
C LEU A 151 -7.15 11.08 -15.99
N ILE A 152 -7.52 12.35 -16.14
CA ILE A 152 -8.92 12.78 -16.24
C ILE A 152 -9.38 12.64 -17.70
N MET A 153 -10.55 12.00 -17.89
CA MET A 153 -11.18 11.78 -19.19
C MET A 153 -10.26 11.05 -20.21
N ASN A 154 -9.33 10.25 -19.71
CA ASN A 154 -8.44 9.47 -20.54
C ASN A 154 -9.00 8.06 -20.77
N HIS A 155 -9.42 7.77 -22.00
CA HIS A 155 -9.91 6.44 -22.39
C HIS A 155 -8.79 5.42 -22.61
N HIS A 156 -7.53 5.87 -22.72
CA HIS A 156 -6.33 5.08 -22.94
C HIS A 156 -5.36 5.21 -21.78
N LEU A 157 -5.86 4.98 -20.57
CA LEU A 157 -5.08 5.16 -19.34
C LEU A 157 -3.80 4.31 -19.33
N GLU A 158 -3.78 3.18 -20.04
CA GLU A 158 -2.61 2.32 -20.22
C GLU A 158 -1.42 3.01 -20.88
N THR A 159 -1.65 4.14 -21.57
CA THR A 159 -0.56 4.94 -22.16
C THR A 159 0.11 5.87 -21.16
N ASP A 160 -0.54 6.19 -20.07
CA ASP A 160 -0.10 7.16 -19.07
C ASP A 160 0.34 6.56 -17.74
N VAL A 161 0.12 5.26 -17.57
CA VAL A 161 0.53 4.53 -16.37
C VAL A 161 1.63 3.53 -16.65
N ILE A 162 2.29 3.08 -15.60
CA ILE A 162 3.37 2.12 -15.66
C ILE A 162 3.35 1.23 -14.41
N ASN A 163 3.68 -0.04 -14.59
CA ASN A 163 3.92 -0.94 -13.46
C ASN A 163 5.35 -0.74 -12.93
N THR A 164 5.46 -0.52 -11.63
CA THR A 164 6.72 -0.22 -10.93
C THR A 164 6.99 -1.23 -9.83
N GLU A 165 8.21 -1.22 -9.31
CA GLU A 165 8.54 -1.92 -8.07
C GLU A 165 8.47 -0.97 -6.88
N GLY A 166 8.11 -1.51 -5.71
CA GLY A 166 8.09 -0.75 -4.47
C GLY A 166 8.53 -1.57 -3.27
N TYR A 167 8.95 -0.88 -2.24
CA TYR A 167 9.08 -1.45 -0.90
C TYR A 167 8.66 -0.43 0.17
N ALA A 168 8.21 -0.96 1.28
CA ALA A 168 7.89 -0.17 2.47
C ALA A 168 8.43 -0.88 3.71
N TYR A 169 8.87 -0.12 4.69
CA TYR A 169 9.27 -0.62 5.99
C TYR A 169 8.91 0.38 7.08
N GLY A 170 8.75 -0.11 8.28
CA GLY A 170 8.47 0.76 9.40
C GLY A 170 8.59 0.04 10.73
N VAL A 171 8.65 0.85 11.79
CA VAL A 171 8.59 0.41 13.17
C VAL A 171 7.56 1.25 13.90
N GLU A 172 6.69 0.60 14.64
CA GLU A 172 5.65 1.21 15.46
C GLU A 172 5.86 0.89 16.93
N PHE A 173 5.77 1.93 17.77
CA PHE A 173 5.80 1.82 19.22
C PHE A 173 4.45 2.25 19.75
N GLN A 174 3.87 1.47 20.65
CA GLN A 174 2.62 1.83 21.30
C GLN A 174 2.73 1.62 22.82
N VAL A 175 2.20 2.58 23.56
CA VAL A 175 1.98 2.50 24.98
C VAL A 175 0.51 2.76 25.24
N LYS A 176 -0.16 1.85 25.95
CA LYS A 176 -1.57 1.97 26.29
C LYS A 176 -1.77 1.78 27.79
N LYS A 177 -2.52 2.67 28.38
CA LYS A 177 -3.01 2.60 29.77
C LYS A 177 -4.53 2.38 29.74
N PRO A 178 -5.02 1.13 29.90
CA PRO A 178 -6.42 0.82 29.66
C PRO A 178 -7.36 1.31 30.76
N SER A 179 -6.85 1.56 31.97
CA SER A 179 -7.69 1.83 33.15
C SER A 179 -7.11 2.89 34.08
N GLY A 180 -7.93 3.33 35.05
CA GLY A 180 -7.58 4.32 36.08
C GLY A 180 -8.16 5.70 35.82
N LYS A 181 -7.84 6.67 36.71
CA LYS A 181 -8.24 8.06 36.53
C LYS A 181 -7.66 8.65 35.26
N LEU A 182 -6.38 8.36 34.95
CA LEU A 182 -5.74 8.63 33.69
C LEU A 182 -5.75 7.33 32.89
N ASN A 183 -6.35 7.35 31.68
CA ASN A 183 -6.32 6.27 30.72
C ASN A 183 -6.16 6.85 29.32
N GLY A 184 -5.66 6.03 28.37
CA GLY A 184 -5.39 6.48 27.01
C GLY A 184 -4.28 5.67 26.39
N TRP A 185 -3.76 6.18 25.29
CA TRP A 185 -2.66 5.54 24.55
C TRP A 185 -1.82 6.58 23.80
N ALA A 186 -0.59 6.24 23.56
CA ALA A 186 0.31 6.96 22.67
C ALA A 186 0.92 5.98 21.67
N SER A 187 1.03 6.37 20.41
CA SER A 187 1.77 5.61 19.39
C SER A 187 2.72 6.51 18.64
N TYR A 188 3.83 5.94 18.24
CA TYR A 188 4.81 6.57 17.36
C TYR A 188 5.19 5.57 16.29
N THR A 189 5.07 6.01 15.02
CA THR A 189 5.44 5.20 13.86
C THR A 189 6.53 5.92 13.07
N TYR A 190 7.59 5.20 12.77
CA TYR A 190 8.54 5.56 11.73
C TYR A 190 8.31 4.63 10.55
N SER A 191 8.00 5.19 9.37
CA SER A 191 7.76 4.41 8.17
C SER A 191 8.29 5.09 6.92
N ARG A 192 8.75 4.30 5.96
CA ARG A 192 9.21 4.79 4.66
C ARG A 192 8.63 3.92 3.56
N THR A 193 8.28 4.55 2.44
CA THR A 193 7.76 3.88 1.25
C THR A 193 8.44 4.43 0.00
N PHE A 194 9.03 3.54 -0.79
CA PHE A 194 9.77 3.90 -2.00
C PHE A 194 9.25 3.13 -3.20
N LEU A 195 9.31 3.79 -4.36
CA LEU A 195 9.06 3.21 -5.67
C LEU A 195 10.29 3.35 -6.56
N ARG A 196 10.34 2.54 -7.61
CA ARG A 196 11.33 2.60 -8.66
C ARG A 196 10.74 2.21 -10.00
N GLN A 197 10.96 3.02 -11.00
CA GLN A 197 10.65 2.70 -12.40
C GLN A 197 11.86 1.99 -13.02
N ASN A 198 11.81 0.66 -13.06
CA ASN A 198 12.91 -0.19 -13.55
C ASN A 198 12.61 -0.82 -14.93
N ASP A 199 11.57 -0.37 -15.63
CA ASP A 199 11.24 -0.86 -16.96
C ASP A 199 12.24 -0.32 -18.00
N PRO A 200 13.02 -1.18 -18.68
CA PRO A 200 14.06 -0.74 -19.63
C PRO A 200 13.49 -0.01 -20.87
N ARG A 201 12.19 -0.08 -21.09
CA ARG A 201 11.51 0.61 -22.19
C ARG A 201 11.30 2.11 -21.89
N ILE A 202 11.49 2.54 -20.64
CA ILE A 202 11.33 3.92 -20.25
C ILE A 202 12.62 4.69 -20.57
N ALA A 203 12.58 5.59 -21.53
CA ALA A 203 13.75 6.39 -21.92
C ALA A 203 14.16 7.39 -20.81
N ARG A 204 13.19 7.90 -20.03
CA ARG A 204 13.43 8.86 -18.94
C ARG A 204 12.61 8.44 -17.73
N PRO A 205 13.13 7.51 -16.91
CA PRO A 205 12.44 7.08 -15.71
C PRO A 205 12.48 8.19 -14.64
N VAL A 206 11.48 8.21 -13.77
CA VAL A 206 11.47 9.09 -12.60
C VAL A 206 12.74 8.84 -11.78
N ASN A 207 13.35 9.94 -11.30
CA ASN A 207 14.59 9.93 -10.53
C ASN A 207 15.75 9.16 -11.21
N GLY A 208 15.81 9.16 -12.54
CA GLY A 208 16.86 8.45 -13.29
C GLY A 208 16.81 6.91 -13.15
N GLY A 209 15.70 6.35 -12.66
CA GLY A 209 15.58 4.92 -12.39
C GLY A 209 16.01 4.49 -10.98
N ASP A 210 16.41 5.43 -10.14
CA ASP A 210 16.71 5.20 -8.73
C ASP A 210 15.43 5.22 -7.87
N TRP A 211 15.54 4.74 -6.63
CA TRP A 211 14.45 4.74 -5.68
C TRP A 211 14.02 6.17 -5.30
N TYR A 212 12.73 6.43 -5.28
CA TYR A 212 12.14 7.70 -4.85
C TYR A 212 10.98 7.46 -3.84
N PRO A 213 10.79 8.37 -2.88
CA PRO A 213 9.69 8.25 -1.92
C PRO A 213 8.35 8.46 -2.63
N THR A 214 7.33 7.71 -2.20
CA THR A 214 5.96 7.87 -2.71
C THR A 214 5.32 9.15 -2.20
N GLU A 215 4.26 9.61 -2.86
CA GLU A 215 3.41 10.71 -2.39
C GLU A 215 2.77 10.44 -1.02
N TYR A 216 2.72 9.19 -0.59
CA TYR A 216 2.17 8.77 0.70
C TYR A 216 3.24 8.60 1.78
N ASP A 217 4.51 8.81 1.46
CA ASP A 217 5.60 8.66 2.41
C ASP A 217 5.52 9.72 3.52
N LYS A 218 5.29 9.27 4.74
CA LYS A 218 5.25 10.09 5.95
C LYS A 218 6.21 9.46 6.95
N PRO A 219 7.44 9.94 7.04
CA PRO A 219 8.46 9.32 7.89
C PRO A 219 8.09 9.21 9.36
N HIS A 220 7.40 10.19 9.89
CA HIS A 220 7.05 10.22 11.31
C HIS A 220 5.55 10.47 11.50
N ASP A 221 4.92 9.66 12.32
CA ASP A 221 3.52 9.79 12.74
C ASP A 221 3.45 9.57 14.25
N PHE A 222 2.93 10.53 14.99
CA PHE A 222 2.74 10.44 16.43
C PHE A 222 1.29 10.75 16.79
N LYS A 223 0.69 9.87 17.58
CA LYS A 223 -0.67 10.03 18.06
C LYS A 223 -0.74 9.85 19.57
N LEU A 224 -1.52 10.69 20.21
CA LEU A 224 -1.75 10.64 21.64
C LEU A 224 -3.23 10.88 21.94
N VAL A 225 -3.81 9.96 22.69
CA VAL A 225 -5.19 10.06 23.20
C VAL A 225 -5.14 9.86 24.69
N GLY A 226 -5.68 10.81 25.43
CA GLY A 226 -5.72 10.74 26.88
C GLY A 226 -7.07 11.19 27.44
N ASN A 227 -7.52 10.51 28.47
CA ASN A 227 -8.70 10.87 29.25
C ASN A 227 -8.32 10.95 30.71
N TYR A 228 -8.67 12.03 31.37
CA TYR A 228 -8.47 12.19 32.79
C TYR A 228 -9.79 12.42 33.51
N LYS A 229 -10.12 11.55 34.46
CA LYS A 229 -11.32 11.64 35.30
C LYS A 229 -10.97 12.35 36.61
N PHE A 230 -11.33 13.63 36.72
CA PHE A 230 -11.15 14.41 37.96
C PHE A 230 -12.07 13.88 39.07
N THR A 231 -13.34 13.71 38.74
CA THR A 231 -14.39 13.22 39.65
C THR A 231 -15.29 12.25 38.86
N ARG A 232 -16.33 11.71 39.57
CA ARG A 232 -17.37 10.91 38.88
C ARG A 232 -18.18 11.71 37.86
N ARG A 233 -18.20 13.05 37.94
CA ARG A 233 -19.01 13.94 37.10
C ARG A 233 -18.20 14.68 36.04
N TYR A 234 -16.88 14.85 36.25
CA TYR A 234 -16.02 15.66 35.39
C TYR A 234 -14.86 14.82 34.85
N SER A 235 -14.71 14.86 33.55
CA SER A 235 -13.56 14.28 32.83
C SER A 235 -13.13 15.22 31.72
N VAL A 236 -11.85 15.17 31.36
CA VAL A 236 -11.25 15.87 30.21
C VAL A 236 -10.63 14.83 29.29
N SER A 237 -10.87 14.98 28.01
CA SER A 237 -10.25 14.19 26.96
C SER A 237 -9.33 15.06 26.13
N PHE A 238 -8.18 14.52 25.79
CA PHE A 238 -7.17 15.16 24.94
C PHE A 238 -6.84 14.24 23.79
N ASN A 239 -6.74 14.80 22.59
CA ASN A 239 -6.33 14.12 21.38
C ASN A 239 -5.32 14.98 20.63
N MET A 240 -4.19 14.39 20.25
CA MET A 240 -3.13 15.02 19.47
C MET A 240 -2.68 14.07 18.35
N ASP A 241 -2.58 14.61 17.14
CA ASP A 241 -2.04 13.95 15.97
C ASP A 241 -0.96 14.83 15.35
N TYR A 242 0.21 14.28 15.16
CA TYR A 242 1.33 14.93 14.48
C TYR A 242 1.91 14.00 13.43
N SER A 243 2.03 14.48 12.20
CA SER A 243 2.73 13.74 11.13
C SER A 243 3.61 14.68 10.32
N THR A 244 4.74 14.15 9.82
CA THR A 244 5.58 14.88 8.86
C THR A 244 4.84 15.11 7.54
N GLY A 245 5.28 16.14 6.81
CA GLY A 245 4.79 16.42 5.47
C GLY A 245 5.02 15.26 4.50
N ARG A 246 4.31 15.29 3.40
CA ARG A 246 4.44 14.33 2.29
C ARG A 246 5.31 14.90 1.19
N PRO A 247 6.04 14.08 0.42
CA PRO A 247 6.67 14.52 -0.81
C PRO A 247 5.64 15.09 -1.77
N THR A 248 5.99 16.17 -2.43
CA THR A 248 5.13 16.82 -3.44
C THR A 248 5.98 17.14 -4.66
N THR A 249 5.50 16.75 -5.83
CA THR A 249 6.11 17.12 -7.09
C THR A 249 5.53 18.45 -7.56
N ILE A 250 6.37 19.47 -7.64
CA ILE A 250 5.99 20.80 -8.15
C ILE A 250 6.54 20.93 -9.57
N PRO A 251 5.69 21.14 -10.59
CA PRO A 251 6.16 21.43 -11.94
C PRO A 251 7.00 22.73 -11.93
N ALA A 252 8.26 22.65 -12.34
CA ALA A 252 9.16 23.80 -12.37
C ALA A 252 8.91 24.71 -13.59
N GLY A 253 8.21 24.19 -14.61
CA GLY A 253 7.87 24.92 -15.82
C GLY A 253 7.34 23.99 -16.90
N GLN A 254 6.77 24.57 -17.93
CA GLN A 254 6.34 23.88 -19.14
C GLN A 254 6.94 24.60 -20.33
N TYR A 255 7.62 23.88 -21.20
CA TYR A 255 8.09 24.42 -22.47
C TYR A 255 7.49 23.62 -23.62
N TYR A 256 7.21 24.30 -24.71
CA TYR A 256 6.81 23.65 -25.94
C TYR A 256 8.06 23.49 -26.80
N ASP A 257 8.44 22.25 -27.04
CA ASP A 257 9.46 21.94 -28.03
C ASP A 257 8.79 22.03 -29.42
N GLN A 258 9.15 23.02 -30.20
CA GLN A 258 8.70 23.14 -31.58
C GLN A 258 9.50 22.26 -32.54
N GLY A 259 10.33 21.40 -32.00
CA GLY A 259 11.15 20.49 -32.78
C GLY A 259 10.42 19.18 -33.10
N LEU A 260 9.77 19.14 -34.31
CA LEU A 260 9.42 17.94 -35.08
C LEU A 260 8.28 17.11 -34.57
#